data_ce6f97b9f6c1a6ed3f4f3e36437e7b57
#
_entry.id   ce6f97b9f6c1a6ed3f4f3e36437e7b57
#
_cell.length_a   1.000
_cell.length_b   1.000
_cell.length_c   1.000
_cell.angle_alpha   90.00
_cell.angle_beta   90.00
_cell.angle_gamma   90.00
#
_symmetry.space_group_name_H-M   'P 1'
#
loop_
_entity.id
_entity.type
_entity.pdbx_description
1 polymer ?
#
loop_
_entity_poly.entity_id
_entity_poly.type
_entity_poly.pdbx_seq_one_letter_code
_entity_poly.pdbx_strand_id
1 'polypeptide(L)'
;MKTSIALLGAGGKMGVRLAKNLRNSRFEVRHVEVSDIGRQRLRDELGVECADPARALDNVQVVILAIPDTAIGKVAAQIAPQLAPGTMVMTLDAAAPFAGHLPQRPDLAYFVAHPCHPPIFSDALHKNGQPDFFGGAHAPQSVVSALMQGTPADFDLGEEIARTIYAPILRSYRVTVEQMALLEPGLSETVCATLLDTMREAMDEVVARGVPHDCARDFLLGHMTILAAVIFKEIPGVFSDACNKAITFGKPRLLQDDWLKVFDREEIAKSIERIT
;
A
#
# COMPACT_ATOMS: atom_id res chain seq x y z
N MET A 1 26.77 14.50 4.47
CA MET A 1 25.54 15.36 4.44
C MET A 1 24.35 14.46 4.72
N LYS A 2 23.29 14.97 5.36
CA LYS A 2 22.05 14.22 5.54
C LYS A 2 21.29 14.20 4.22
N THR A 3 20.69 13.04 3.87
CA THR A 3 19.82 12.93 2.69
C THR A 3 18.56 13.78 2.91
N SER A 4 18.28 14.70 1.98
CA SER A 4 17.11 15.57 2.02
C SER A 4 15.92 14.96 1.28
N ILE A 5 14.76 14.96 1.93
CA ILE A 5 13.49 14.39 1.41
C ILE A 5 12.43 15.49 1.38
N ALA A 6 11.74 15.65 0.25
CA ALA A 6 10.48 16.37 0.18
C ALA A 6 9.31 15.37 0.24
N LEU A 7 8.50 15.45 1.27
CA LEU A 7 7.29 14.61 1.43
C LEU A 7 6.07 15.42 0.98
N LEU A 8 5.56 15.14 -0.21
CA LEU A 8 4.37 15.77 -0.78
C LEU A 8 3.11 15.03 -0.33
N GLY A 9 2.08 15.78 0.07
CA GLY A 9 0.86 15.22 0.68
C GLY A 9 1.08 14.80 2.13
N ALA A 10 2.01 15.46 2.82
CA ALA A 10 2.44 15.12 4.17
C ALA A 10 1.31 15.12 5.22
N GLY A 11 0.25 15.93 5.04
CA GLY A 11 -0.91 16.02 5.93
C GLY A 11 -2.03 15.03 5.60
N GLY A 12 -1.92 14.24 4.52
CA GLY A 12 -2.83 13.15 4.20
C GLY A 12 -2.75 12.01 5.22
N LYS A 13 -3.71 11.07 5.18
CA LYS A 13 -3.73 9.91 6.11
C LYS A 13 -2.42 9.11 6.06
N MET A 14 -1.93 8.82 4.85
CA MET A 14 -0.65 8.13 4.67
C MET A 14 0.52 9.08 5.00
N GLY A 15 0.51 10.32 4.48
CA GLY A 15 1.60 11.29 4.67
C GLY A 15 1.96 11.51 6.14
N VAL A 16 0.98 11.66 7.03
CA VAL A 16 1.21 11.79 8.48
C VAL A 16 1.92 10.57 9.08
N ARG A 17 1.57 9.35 8.63
CA ARG A 17 2.25 8.13 9.10
C ARG A 17 3.71 8.11 8.68
N LEU A 18 3.97 8.45 7.41
CA LEU A 18 5.34 8.54 6.90
C LEU A 18 6.13 9.62 7.62
N ALA A 19 5.53 10.81 7.81
CA ALA A 19 6.15 11.92 8.55
C ALA A 19 6.51 11.52 9.99
N LYS A 20 5.63 10.76 10.66
CA LYS A 20 5.88 10.22 12.02
C LYS A 20 7.12 9.34 12.07
N ASN A 21 7.23 8.40 11.13
CA ASN A 21 8.35 7.47 11.07
C ASN A 21 9.66 8.16 10.63
N LEU A 22 9.58 9.14 9.75
CA LEU A 22 10.73 9.94 9.32
C LEU A 22 11.27 10.88 10.40
N ARG A 23 10.47 11.28 11.39
CA ARG A 23 10.83 12.26 12.43
C ARG A 23 12.11 11.89 13.18
N ASN A 24 12.30 10.62 13.50
CA ASN A 24 13.44 10.12 14.25
C ASN A 24 14.51 9.46 13.37
N SER A 25 14.44 9.68 12.07
CA SER A 25 15.38 9.13 11.09
C SER A 25 16.61 10.02 10.91
N ARG A 26 17.58 9.51 10.13
CA ARG A 26 18.73 10.30 9.71
C ARG A 26 18.43 11.32 8.60
N PHE A 27 17.23 11.27 8.03
CA PHE A 27 16.83 12.10 6.89
C PHE A 27 16.44 13.52 7.32
N GLU A 28 16.68 14.49 6.44
CA GLU A 28 16.17 15.86 6.58
C GLU A 28 14.89 15.97 5.76
N VAL A 29 13.75 16.20 6.42
CA VAL A 29 12.43 16.12 5.79
C VAL A 29 11.79 17.49 5.68
N ARG A 30 11.39 17.86 4.47
CA ARG A 30 10.55 19.01 4.16
C ARG A 30 9.13 18.52 3.90
N HIS A 31 8.21 18.89 4.75
CA HIS A 31 6.80 18.50 4.66
C HIS A 31 6.05 19.47 3.77
N VAL A 32 5.40 18.98 2.72
CA VAL A 32 4.61 19.78 1.77
C VAL A 32 3.17 19.32 1.80
N GLU A 33 2.27 20.28 2.05
CA GLU A 33 0.83 20.03 2.10
C GLU A 33 0.08 21.26 1.56
N VAL A 34 -0.87 21.02 0.67
CA VAL A 34 -1.66 22.10 0.05
C VAL A 34 -2.99 22.34 0.77
N SER A 35 -3.51 21.35 1.47
CA SER A 35 -4.78 21.41 2.20
C SER A 35 -4.58 22.03 3.59
N ASP A 36 -5.39 23.02 3.95
CA ASP A 36 -5.36 23.62 5.29
C ASP A 36 -5.66 22.61 6.39
N ILE A 37 -6.56 21.66 6.13
CA ILE A 37 -6.88 20.56 7.06
C ILE A 37 -5.66 19.68 7.26
N GLY A 38 -4.94 19.35 6.19
CA GLY A 38 -3.70 18.56 6.26
C GLY A 38 -2.59 19.30 6.99
N ARG A 39 -2.40 20.59 6.74
CA ARG A 39 -1.43 21.44 7.46
C ARG A 39 -1.75 21.51 8.95
N GLN A 40 -3.04 21.68 9.30
CA GLN A 40 -3.46 21.68 10.69
C GLN A 40 -3.17 20.34 11.36
N ARG A 41 -3.46 19.24 10.68
CA ARG A 41 -3.16 17.88 11.19
C ARG A 41 -1.67 17.68 11.50
N LEU A 42 -0.78 18.13 10.61
CA LEU A 42 0.67 18.05 10.85
C LEU A 42 1.11 18.84 12.08
N ARG A 43 0.53 20.03 12.30
CA ARG A 43 0.79 20.82 13.52
C ARG A 43 0.28 20.11 14.76
N ASP A 44 -0.96 19.63 14.75
CA ASP A 44 -1.60 19.04 15.91
C ASP A 44 -0.99 17.70 16.32
N GLU A 45 -0.70 16.83 15.34
CA GLU A 45 -0.19 15.49 15.62
C GLU A 45 1.34 15.43 15.75
N LEU A 46 2.07 16.29 15.05
CA LEU A 46 3.53 16.18 14.97
C LEU A 46 4.27 17.45 15.40
N GLY A 47 3.58 18.57 15.59
CA GLY A 47 4.24 19.87 15.85
C GLY A 47 5.12 20.32 14.69
N VAL A 48 4.76 19.96 13.45
CA VAL A 48 5.56 20.23 12.25
C VAL A 48 4.90 21.30 11.41
N GLU A 49 5.68 22.29 10.99
CA GLU A 49 5.27 23.27 9.99
C GLU A 49 5.60 22.81 8.57
N CYS A 50 4.74 23.15 7.62
CA CYS A 50 4.97 22.85 6.22
C CYS A 50 6.01 23.79 5.64
N ALA A 51 6.87 23.24 4.77
CA ALA A 51 7.78 24.02 3.97
C ALA A 51 7.02 24.83 2.90
N ASP A 52 7.61 25.94 2.46
CA ASP A 52 7.11 26.65 1.29
C ASP A 52 7.22 25.75 0.05
N PRO A 53 6.10 25.45 -0.64
CA PRO A 53 6.12 24.59 -1.82
C PRO A 53 7.12 25.03 -2.89
N ALA A 54 7.32 26.34 -3.06
CA ALA A 54 8.25 26.90 -4.05
C ALA A 54 9.72 26.56 -3.75
N ARG A 55 10.04 26.28 -2.49
CA ARG A 55 11.41 25.97 -2.03
C ARG A 55 11.60 24.54 -1.55
N ALA A 56 10.50 23.83 -1.40
CA ALA A 56 10.54 22.48 -0.85
C ALA A 56 11.36 21.52 -1.72
N LEU A 57 11.43 21.76 -3.02
CA LEU A 57 12.15 20.94 -4.00
C LEU A 57 13.60 21.40 -4.24
N ASP A 58 14.03 22.53 -3.66
CA ASP A 58 15.38 23.04 -3.88
C ASP A 58 16.45 22.07 -3.33
N ASN A 59 17.27 21.53 -4.23
CA ASN A 59 18.38 20.61 -3.89
C ASN A 59 17.96 19.39 -3.06
N VAL A 60 16.71 18.89 -3.22
CA VAL A 60 16.31 17.63 -2.59
C VAL A 60 16.90 16.45 -3.33
N GLN A 61 17.21 15.39 -2.59
CA GLN A 61 17.71 14.14 -3.15
C GLN A 61 16.57 13.16 -3.42
N VAL A 62 15.48 13.26 -2.66
CA VAL A 62 14.31 12.38 -2.81
C VAL A 62 13.01 13.17 -2.69
N VAL A 63 12.07 12.89 -3.55
CA VAL A 63 10.68 13.36 -3.47
C VAL A 63 9.76 12.17 -3.27
N ILE A 64 9.01 12.14 -2.17
CA ILE A 64 8.01 11.11 -1.90
C ILE A 64 6.63 11.67 -2.22
N LEU A 65 5.87 10.97 -3.08
CA LEU A 65 4.52 11.34 -3.49
C LEU A 65 3.49 10.58 -2.64
N ALA A 66 3.11 11.12 -1.49
CA ALA A 66 2.05 10.59 -0.61
C ALA A 66 0.70 11.25 -0.94
N ILE A 67 0.34 11.25 -2.21
CA ILE A 67 -0.84 11.88 -2.81
C ILE A 67 -1.73 10.83 -3.49
N PRO A 68 -3.01 11.13 -3.78
CA PRO A 68 -3.89 10.20 -4.50
C PRO A 68 -3.32 9.79 -5.87
N ASP A 69 -3.54 8.54 -6.28
CA ASP A 69 -3.00 7.97 -7.53
C ASP A 69 -3.42 8.76 -8.76
N THR A 70 -4.67 9.23 -8.80
CA THR A 70 -5.21 10.13 -9.84
C THR A 70 -4.44 11.44 -9.99
N ALA A 71 -3.66 11.84 -8.98
CA ALA A 71 -2.87 13.08 -9.00
C ALA A 71 -1.39 12.86 -9.32
N ILE A 72 -0.89 11.62 -9.22
CA ILE A 72 0.56 11.31 -9.32
C ILE A 72 1.13 11.80 -10.66
N GLY A 73 0.54 11.40 -11.78
CA GLY A 73 1.04 11.79 -13.10
C GLY A 73 1.11 13.30 -13.30
N LYS A 74 0.05 14.02 -12.92
CA LYS A 74 -0.01 15.49 -13.01
C LYS A 74 1.05 16.16 -12.12
N VAL A 75 1.15 15.76 -10.87
CA VAL A 75 2.11 16.33 -9.92
C VAL A 75 3.54 16.00 -10.33
N ALA A 76 3.82 14.75 -10.70
CA ALA A 76 5.13 14.35 -11.20
C ALA A 76 5.57 15.20 -12.41
N ALA A 77 4.68 15.44 -13.38
CA ALA A 77 4.96 16.29 -14.55
C ALA A 77 5.24 17.74 -14.15
N GLN A 78 4.55 18.28 -13.14
CA GLN A 78 4.75 19.65 -12.66
C GLN A 78 6.08 19.84 -11.92
N ILE A 79 6.50 18.85 -11.13
CA ILE A 79 7.73 18.97 -10.33
C ILE A 79 8.99 18.55 -11.09
N ALA A 80 8.89 17.61 -12.05
CA ALA A 80 10.05 17.07 -12.76
C ALA A 80 10.99 18.12 -13.35
N PRO A 81 10.51 19.23 -13.97
CA PRO A 81 11.40 20.29 -14.47
C PRO A 81 12.21 21.02 -13.40
N GLN A 82 11.80 20.94 -12.13
CA GLN A 82 12.43 21.62 -11.00
C GLN A 82 13.47 20.72 -10.31
N LEU A 83 13.47 19.42 -10.61
CA LEU A 83 14.34 18.45 -9.96
C LEU A 83 15.73 18.42 -10.61
N ALA A 84 16.75 18.39 -9.78
CA ALA A 84 18.13 18.22 -10.22
C ALA A 84 18.37 16.79 -10.76
N PRO A 85 19.31 16.60 -11.72
CA PRO A 85 19.74 15.27 -12.11
C PRO A 85 20.15 14.41 -10.91
N GLY A 86 19.78 13.14 -10.92
CA GLY A 86 20.03 12.20 -9.82
C GLY A 86 18.99 12.26 -8.70
N THR A 87 18.01 13.18 -8.74
CA THR A 87 16.91 13.16 -7.77
C THR A 87 16.05 11.91 -7.95
N MET A 88 15.70 11.26 -6.83
CA MET A 88 14.77 10.14 -6.83
C MET A 88 13.34 10.64 -6.62
N VAL A 89 12.40 10.16 -7.45
CA VAL A 89 10.96 10.29 -7.22
C VAL A 89 10.43 8.94 -6.76
N MET A 90 9.89 8.91 -5.55
CA MET A 90 9.32 7.71 -4.93
C MET A 90 7.80 7.81 -4.91
N THR A 91 7.13 6.81 -5.51
CA THR A 91 5.68 6.58 -5.38
C THR A 91 5.42 5.51 -4.32
N LEU A 92 4.22 5.51 -3.78
CA LEU A 92 3.80 4.58 -2.74
C LEU A 92 2.91 3.44 -3.28
N ASP A 93 2.67 3.47 -4.59
CA ASP A 93 1.90 2.48 -5.33
C ASP A 93 2.49 2.29 -6.74
N ALA A 94 2.20 1.13 -7.37
CA ALA A 94 2.70 0.78 -8.69
C ALA A 94 1.78 1.24 -9.83
N ALA A 95 0.55 1.69 -9.57
CA ALA A 95 -0.44 1.97 -10.61
C ALA A 95 0.05 3.04 -11.60
N ALA A 96 0.37 4.24 -11.14
CA ALA A 96 0.86 5.32 -12.00
C ALA A 96 2.22 4.99 -12.68
N PRO A 97 3.22 4.38 -12.01
CA PRO A 97 4.42 3.86 -12.67
C PRO A 97 4.14 2.83 -13.76
N PHE A 98 3.29 1.84 -13.48
CA PHE A 98 2.92 0.79 -14.44
C PHE A 98 2.19 1.36 -15.66
N ALA A 99 1.29 2.33 -15.47
CA ALA A 99 0.57 3.03 -16.53
C ALA A 99 1.47 3.97 -17.36
N GLY A 100 2.73 4.17 -16.98
CA GLY A 100 3.65 5.07 -17.67
C GLY A 100 3.35 6.56 -17.44
N HIS A 101 2.68 6.91 -16.33
CA HIS A 101 2.31 8.29 -16.01
C HIS A 101 3.47 9.13 -15.45
N LEU A 102 4.64 8.51 -15.20
CA LEU A 102 5.81 9.27 -14.75
C LEU A 102 6.52 9.95 -15.93
N PRO A 103 7.04 11.17 -15.75
CA PRO A 103 7.73 11.92 -16.81
C PRO A 103 8.95 11.18 -17.37
N GLN A 104 9.20 11.35 -18.66
CA GLN A 104 10.39 10.81 -19.34
C GLN A 104 11.62 11.68 -19.02
N ARG A 105 12.27 11.42 -17.88
CA ARG A 105 13.46 12.10 -17.37
C ARG A 105 14.53 11.06 -17.03
N PRO A 106 15.40 10.70 -18.02
CA PRO A 106 16.38 9.62 -17.87
C PRO A 106 17.47 9.92 -16.82
N ASP A 107 17.58 11.18 -16.42
CA ASP A 107 18.49 11.67 -15.39
C ASP A 107 17.90 11.66 -13.97
N LEU A 108 16.66 11.21 -13.79
CA LEU A 108 16.03 10.98 -12.48
C LEU A 108 16.03 9.50 -12.14
N ALA A 109 15.94 9.16 -10.85
CA ALA A 109 15.61 7.82 -10.42
C ALA A 109 14.10 7.74 -10.12
N TYR A 110 13.46 6.60 -10.47
CA TYR A 110 12.07 6.31 -10.12
C TYR A 110 12.00 5.05 -9.27
N PHE A 111 11.43 5.17 -8.10
CA PHE A 111 11.34 4.12 -7.12
C PHE A 111 9.89 3.95 -6.63
N VAL A 112 9.48 2.71 -6.42
CA VAL A 112 8.15 2.37 -5.88
C VAL A 112 8.33 1.60 -4.60
N ALA A 113 7.61 1.96 -3.55
CA ALA A 113 7.59 1.23 -2.29
C ALA A 113 6.17 1.09 -1.76
N HIS A 114 5.75 -0.14 -1.45
CA HIS A 114 4.42 -0.42 -0.93
C HIS A 114 4.47 -1.31 0.31
N PRO A 115 3.71 -1.04 1.39
CA PRO A 115 3.67 -1.90 2.56
C PRO A 115 2.79 -3.12 2.31
N CYS A 116 3.20 -4.30 2.80
CA CYS A 116 2.32 -5.48 2.77
C CYS A 116 1.24 -5.44 3.85
N HIS A 117 1.23 -4.42 4.71
CA HIS A 117 0.47 -4.35 5.96
C HIS A 117 0.76 -5.51 6.93
N PRO A 118 0.44 -5.38 8.22
CA PRO A 118 0.61 -6.47 9.19
C PRO A 118 -0.28 -7.66 8.83
N PRO A 119 0.27 -8.91 8.86
CA PRO A 119 -0.52 -10.10 8.52
C PRO A 119 -1.65 -10.35 9.52
N ILE A 120 -2.77 -10.91 9.06
CA ILE A 120 -3.97 -11.20 9.88
C ILE A 120 -3.71 -12.12 11.07
N PHE A 121 -2.65 -12.92 11.04
CA PHE A 121 -2.24 -13.83 12.11
C PHE A 121 -1.18 -13.24 13.05
N SER A 122 -0.90 -11.93 12.96
CA SER A 122 0.08 -11.28 13.83
C SER A 122 -0.50 -10.95 15.19
N ASP A 123 0.10 -11.49 16.25
CA ASP A 123 -0.25 -11.12 17.64
C ASP A 123 -0.04 -9.62 17.93
N ALA A 124 0.81 -8.97 17.13
CA ALA A 124 1.10 -7.56 17.28
C ALA A 124 -0.03 -6.63 16.79
N LEU A 125 -1.05 -7.14 16.07
CA LEU A 125 -2.16 -6.33 15.57
C LEU A 125 -2.93 -5.61 16.67
N HIS A 126 -3.01 -6.18 17.87
CA HIS A 126 -3.82 -5.69 18.99
C HIS A 126 -3.01 -5.40 20.26
N LYS A 127 -1.84 -4.82 20.13
CA LYS A 127 -0.99 -4.50 21.28
C LYS A 127 -1.66 -3.46 22.18
N ASN A 128 -1.81 -3.79 23.49
CA ASN A 128 -2.44 -2.92 24.50
C ASN A 128 -3.86 -2.47 24.13
N GLY A 129 -4.62 -3.28 23.39
CA GLY A 129 -5.99 -2.97 23.00
C GLY A 129 -6.11 -1.91 21.89
N GLN A 130 -5.00 -1.50 21.29
CA GLN A 130 -4.98 -0.56 20.16
C GLN A 130 -4.67 -1.31 18.88
N PRO A 131 -5.61 -1.37 17.92
CA PRO A 131 -5.36 -2.05 16.64
C PRO A 131 -4.46 -1.23 15.73
N ASP A 132 -3.48 -1.90 15.08
CA ASP A 132 -2.59 -1.32 14.08
C ASP A 132 -2.67 -2.11 12.77
N PHE A 133 -3.85 -2.10 12.14
CA PHE A 133 -4.10 -2.84 10.90
C PHE A 133 -3.32 -2.29 9.70
N PHE A 134 -2.96 -1.02 9.71
CA PHE A 134 -2.19 -0.43 8.62
C PHE A 134 -0.67 -0.60 8.79
N GLY A 135 -0.23 -0.93 10.00
CA GLY A 135 1.20 -0.88 10.33
C GLY A 135 1.74 0.54 10.49
N GLY A 136 3.01 0.64 10.81
CA GLY A 136 3.69 1.93 10.99
C GLY A 136 3.62 2.50 12.41
N ALA A 137 2.95 1.81 13.35
CA ALA A 137 2.97 2.17 14.75
C ALA A 137 3.71 1.11 15.59
N HIS A 138 3.15 -0.09 15.73
CA HIS A 138 3.76 -1.15 16.53
C HIS A 138 3.68 -2.54 15.88
N ALA A 139 2.72 -2.78 14.99
CA ALA A 139 2.60 -4.05 14.30
C ALA A 139 3.62 -4.13 13.14
N PRO A 140 4.54 -5.12 13.17
CA PRO A 140 5.53 -5.28 12.11
C PRO A 140 4.89 -5.72 10.81
N GLN A 141 5.41 -5.19 9.69
CA GLN A 141 4.94 -5.50 8.35
C GLN A 141 6.12 -5.73 7.39
N SER A 142 5.87 -6.41 6.30
CA SER A 142 6.82 -6.48 5.20
C SER A 142 6.64 -5.31 4.24
N VAL A 143 7.64 -5.04 3.40
CA VAL A 143 7.59 -4.03 2.36
C VAL A 143 8.05 -4.62 1.04
N VAL A 144 7.43 -4.22 -0.05
CA VAL A 144 7.88 -4.49 -1.42
C VAL A 144 8.42 -3.22 -2.02
N SER A 145 9.53 -3.35 -2.77
CA SER A 145 10.24 -2.22 -3.38
C SER A 145 10.64 -2.55 -4.81
N ALA A 146 10.47 -1.59 -5.71
CA ALA A 146 10.87 -1.71 -7.11
C ALA A 146 11.63 -0.45 -7.55
N LEU A 147 12.80 -0.64 -8.16
CA LEU A 147 13.49 0.40 -8.91
C LEU A 147 13.04 0.33 -10.37
N MET A 148 12.25 1.31 -10.80
CA MET A 148 11.80 1.42 -12.18
C MET A 148 12.92 1.96 -13.08
N GLN A 149 13.68 2.95 -12.57
CA GLN A 149 14.78 3.61 -13.27
C GLN A 149 15.80 4.13 -12.26
N GLY A 150 17.08 3.93 -12.53
CA GLY A 150 18.16 4.40 -11.65
C GLY A 150 19.29 3.36 -11.55
N THR A 151 20.16 3.56 -10.58
CA THR A 151 21.34 2.75 -10.30
C THR A 151 21.11 1.78 -9.12
N PRO A 152 21.96 0.79 -8.89
CA PRO A 152 21.90 -0.03 -7.67
C PRO A 152 21.96 0.79 -6.37
N ALA A 153 22.73 1.88 -6.35
CA ALA A 153 22.79 2.78 -5.18
C ALA A 153 21.47 3.51 -4.92
N ASP A 154 20.71 3.83 -5.99
CA ASP A 154 19.35 4.39 -5.85
C ASP A 154 18.39 3.34 -5.26
N PHE A 155 18.56 2.05 -5.63
CA PHE A 155 17.78 0.99 -4.98
C PHE A 155 18.07 0.92 -3.47
N ASP A 156 19.33 0.92 -3.08
CA ASP A 156 19.74 0.82 -1.68
C ASP A 156 19.20 2.00 -0.86
N LEU A 157 19.27 3.22 -1.40
CA LEU A 157 18.69 4.41 -0.77
C LEU A 157 17.16 4.31 -0.68
N GLY A 158 16.50 3.94 -1.77
CA GLY A 158 15.04 3.79 -1.82
C GLY A 158 14.54 2.75 -0.83
N GLU A 159 15.22 1.60 -0.73
CA GLU A 159 14.89 0.55 0.23
C GLU A 159 15.08 1.02 1.68
N GLU A 160 16.17 1.73 1.98
CA GLU A 160 16.39 2.30 3.33
C GLU A 160 15.25 3.25 3.72
N ILE A 161 14.84 4.11 2.78
CA ILE A 161 13.70 5.02 3.00
C ILE A 161 12.41 4.22 3.20
N ALA A 162 12.12 3.22 2.34
CA ALA A 162 10.96 2.37 2.45
C ALA A 162 10.88 1.66 3.81
N ARG A 163 12.00 1.09 4.27
CA ARG A 163 12.11 0.47 5.60
C ARG A 163 11.89 1.46 6.73
N THR A 164 12.23 2.72 6.53
CA THR A 164 12.04 3.79 7.52
C THR A 164 10.57 4.23 7.57
N ILE A 165 9.98 4.54 6.42
CA ILE A 165 8.61 5.10 6.37
C ILE A 165 7.54 4.11 6.77
N TYR A 166 7.78 2.81 6.61
CA TYR A 166 6.84 1.73 6.94
C TYR A 166 7.21 0.94 8.19
N ALA A 167 8.21 1.39 8.96
CA ALA A 167 8.66 0.71 10.18
C ALA A 167 7.50 0.50 11.20
N PRO A 168 7.55 -0.60 11.98
CA PRO A 168 8.59 -1.63 12.06
C PRO A 168 8.50 -2.65 10.91
N ILE A 169 9.65 -3.09 10.40
CA ILE A 169 9.74 -3.96 9.21
C ILE A 169 10.13 -5.39 9.59
N LEU A 170 9.34 -6.36 9.10
CA LEU A 170 9.64 -7.80 9.14
C LEU A 170 10.64 -8.19 8.06
N ARG A 171 10.30 -7.89 6.80
CA ARG A 171 11.08 -8.25 5.60
C ARG A 171 10.95 -7.16 4.56
N SER A 172 11.96 -7.06 3.70
CA SER A 172 11.92 -6.24 2.48
C SER A 172 12.10 -7.14 1.27
N TYR A 173 11.25 -6.96 0.28
CA TYR A 173 11.28 -7.73 -0.96
C TYR A 173 11.57 -6.81 -2.15
N ARG A 174 12.56 -7.19 -2.95
CA ARG A 174 12.82 -6.54 -4.23
C ARG A 174 12.00 -7.21 -5.32
N VAL A 175 11.21 -6.43 -6.03
CA VAL A 175 10.36 -6.87 -7.14
C VAL A 175 10.51 -5.92 -8.32
N THR A 176 9.90 -6.25 -9.47
CA THR A 176 9.73 -5.30 -10.58
C THR A 176 8.42 -4.52 -10.42
N VAL A 177 8.26 -3.43 -11.19
CA VAL A 177 6.99 -2.67 -11.21
C VAL A 177 5.84 -3.56 -11.69
N GLU A 178 6.09 -4.42 -12.70
CA GLU A 178 5.10 -5.38 -13.19
C GLU A 178 4.70 -6.41 -12.11
N GLN A 179 5.67 -6.93 -11.36
CA GLN A 179 5.38 -7.83 -10.24
C GLN A 179 4.62 -7.13 -9.12
N MET A 180 4.94 -5.85 -8.86
CA MET A 180 4.21 -5.06 -7.87
C MET A 180 2.76 -4.83 -8.32
N ALA A 181 2.51 -4.57 -9.60
CA ALA A 181 1.15 -4.43 -10.14
C ALA A 181 0.33 -5.75 -10.06
N LEU A 182 0.97 -6.92 -10.07
CA LEU A 182 0.30 -8.20 -9.77
C LEU A 182 -0.12 -8.28 -8.30
N LEU A 183 0.63 -7.67 -7.39
CA LEU A 183 0.32 -7.64 -5.95
C LEU A 183 -0.73 -6.55 -5.64
N GLU A 184 -0.52 -5.37 -6.17
CA GLU A 184 -1.35 -4.17 -5.99
C GLU A 184 -1.47 -3.47 -7.35
N PRO A 185 -2.56 -3.44 -8.06
CA PRO A 185 -3.95 -3.71 -7.67
C PRO A 185 -4.45 -5.15 -7.89
N GLY A 186 -3.66 -6.06 -8.45
CA GLY A 186 -4.14 -7.38 -8.85
C GLY A 186 -4.62 -8.23 -7.67
N LEU A 187 -3.69 -8.69 -6.81
CA LEU A 187 -4.01 -9.63 -5.74
C LEU A 187 -4.77 -8.96 -4.58
N SER A 188 -4.32 -7.77 -4.16
CA SER A 188 -4.88 -7.07 -3.00
C SER A 188 -6.25 -6.48 -3.30
N GLU A 189 -6.38 -5.63 -4.31
CA GLU A 189 -7.62 -4.91 -4.59
C GLU A 189 -8.59 -5.75 -5.41
N THR A 190 -8.17 -6.21 -6.60
CA THR A 190 -9.06 -6.92 -7.52
C THR A 190 -9.52 -8.27 -6.94
N VAL A 191 -8.65 -9.04 -6.30
CA VAL A 191 -9.02 -10.35 -5.77
C VAL A 191 -9.45 -10.27 -4.31
N CYS A 192 -8.57 -9.82 -3.40
CA CYS A 192 -8.83 -9.91 -1.97
C CYS A 192 -9.98 -8.98 -1.55
N ALA A 193 -9.95 -7.70 -1.93
CA ALA A 193 -11.01 -6.77 -1.54
C ALA A 193 -12.36 -7.17 -2.14
N THR A 194 -12.41 -7.60 -3.43
CA THR A 194 -13.64 -8.08 -4.06
C THR A 194 -14.23 -9.30 -3.35
N LEU A 195 -13.40 -10.28 -2.98
CA LEU A 195 -13.89 -11.47 -2.26
C LEU A 195 -14.38 -11.12 -0.86
N LEU A 196 -13.72 -10.21 -0.15
CA LEU A 196 -14.16 -9.73 1.16
C LEU A 196 -15.49 -8.98 1.08
N ASP A 197 -15.66 -8.12 0.06
CA ASP A 197 -16.93 -7.42 -0.17
C ASP A 197 -18.06 -8.41 -0.52
N THR A 198 -17.80 -9.40 -1.36
CA THR A 198 -18.73 -10.48 -1.67
C THR A 198 -19.12 -11.30 -0.42
N MET A 199 -18.16 -11.56 0.50
CA MET A 199 -18.47 -12.20 1.78
C MET A 199 -19.38 -11.35 2.66
N ARG A 200 -19.19 -10.04 2.67
CA ARG A 200 -20.06 -9.08 3.37
C ARG A 200 -21.49 -9.14 2.79
N GLU A 201 -21.62 -9.09 1.47
CA GLU A 201 -22.93 -9.23 0.80
C GLU A 201 -23.61 -10.56 1.12
N ALA A 202 -22.84 -11.66 1.14
CA ALA A 202 -23.37 -12.96 1.53
C ALA A 202 -23.84 -12.99 2.99
N MET A 203 -23.17 -12.29 3.89
CA MET A 203 -23.60 -12.11 5.28
C MET A 203 -24.93 -11.33 5.35
N ASP A 204 -25.06 -10.24 4.59
CA ASP A 204 -26.26 -9.43 4.54
C ASP A 204 -27.48 -10.24 4.01
N GLU A 205 -27.25 -11.10 3.00
CA GLU A 205 -28.29 -12.00 2.47
C GLU A 205 -28.72 -13.06 3.52
N VAL A 206 -27.79 -13.61 4.29
CA VAL A 206 -28.10 -14.55 5.37
C VAL A 206 -28.94 -13.86 6.46
N VAL A 207 -28.64 -12.61 6.78
CA VAL A 207 -29.43 -11.79 7.71
C VAL A 207 -30.82 -11.52 7.15
N ALA A 208 -30.96 -11.18 5.86
CA ALA A 208 -32.23 -10.98 5.21
C ALA A 208 -33.12 -12.24 5.22
N ARG A 209 -32.51 -13.44 5.30
CA ARG A 209 -33.21 -14.73 5.47
C ARG A 209 -33.55 -15.08 6.91
N GLY A 210 -33.31 -14.19 7.86
CA GLY A 210 -33.77 -14.28 9.25
C GLY A 210 -32.72 -14.74 10.25
N VAL A 211 -31.45 -14.84 9.88
CA VAL A 211 -30.38 -15.07 10.86
C VAL A 211 -30.08 -13.74 11.58
N PRO A 212 -29.98 -13.71 12.93
CA PRO A 212 -29.59 -12.48 13.63
C PRO A 212 -28.25 -11.94 13.13
N HIS A 213 -28.17 -10.62 12.94
CA HIS A 213 -26.96 -9.94 12.40
C HIS A 213 -25.68 -10.32 13.16
N ASP A 214 -25.69 -10.23 14.49
CA ASP A 214 -24.49 -10.50 15.29
C ASP A 214 -24.07 -11.97 15.19
N CYS A 215 -25.07 -12.88 15.12
CA CYS A 215 -24.81 -14.31 14.89
C CYS A 215 -24.14 -14.54 13.53
N ALA A 216 -24.65 -13.97 12.45
CA ALA A 216 -24.07 -14.10 11.13
C ALA A 216 -22.65 -13.53 11.07
N ARG A 217 -22.44 -12.36 11.68
CA ARG A 217 -21.15 -11.69 11.76
C ARG A 217 -20.11 -12.51 12.54
N ASP A 218 -20.43 -12.96 13.74
CA ASP A 218 -19.52 -13.74 14.58
C ASP A 218 -19.16 -15.07 13.92
N PHE A 219 -20.16 -15.71 13.30
CA PHE A 219 -19.97 -16.96 12.55
C PHE A 219 -19.02 -16.75 11.36
N LEU A 220 -19.23 -15.71 10.54
CA LEU A 220 -18.39 -15.42 9.37
C LEU A 220 -16.96 -15.08 9.79
N LEU A 221 -16.78 -14.13 10.69
CA LEU A 221 -15.44 -13.67 11.09
C LEU A 221 -14.63 -14.76 11.79
N GLY A 222 -15.28 -15.57 12.65
CA GLY A 222 -14.64 -16.73 13.27
C GLY A 222 -14.21 -17.78 12.26
N HIS A 223 -15.07 -18.07 11.27
CA HIS A 223 -14.75 -19.03 10.20
C HIS A 223 -13.67 -18.48 9.26
N MET A 224 -13.65 -17.21 8.93
CA MET A 224 -12.56 -16.60 8.15
C MET A 224 -11.20 -16.87 8.80
N THR A 225 -11.08 -16.73 10.13
CA THR A 225 -9.83 -16.98 10.84
C THR A 225 -9.38 -18.43 10.70
N ILE A 226 -10.25 -19.40 11.04
CA ILE A 226 -9.85 -20.81 11.02
C ILE A 226 -9.65 -21.36 9.61
N LEU A 227 -10.51 -20.96 8.65
CA LEU A 227 -10.38 -21.40 7.26
C LEU A 227 -9.10 -20.83 6.61
N ALA A 228 -8.79 -19.57 6.86
CA ALA A 228 -7.55 -18.95 6.40
C ALA A 228 -6.31 -19.62 7.02
N ALA A 229 -6.34 -19.91 8.33
CA ALA A 229 -5.24 -20.58 9.01
C ALA A 229 -4.94 -21.97 8.41
N VAL A 230 -5.97 -22.73 8.01
CA VAL A 230 -5.79 -24.02 7.35
C VAL A 230 -5.28 -23.86 5.92
N ILE A 231 -5.89 -22.97 5.11
CA ILE A 231 -5.53 -22.77 3.69
C ILE A 231 -4.08 -22.27 3.56
N PHE A 232 -3.68 -21.30 4.38
CA PHE A 232 -2.35 -20.68 4.35
C PHE A 232 -1.32 -21.42 5.22
N LYS A 233 -1.71 -22.59 5.81
CA LYS A 233 -0.81 -23.48 6.58
C LYS A 233 -0.19 -22.81 7.82
N GLU A 234 -0.92 -21.92 8.44
CA GLU A 234 -0.52 -21.32 9.74
C GLU A 234 -0.64 -22.34 10.88
N ILE A 235 -1.52 -23.34 10.71
CA ILE A 235 -1.69 -24.48 11.62
C ILE A 235 -1.60 -25.80 10.86
N PRO A 236 -1.15 -26.89 11.52
CA PRO A 236 -1.25 -28.25 10.97
C PRO A 236 -2.73 -28.61 10.79
N GLY A 237 -3.11 -29.07 9.61
CA GLY A 237 -4.46 -29.52 9.35
C GLY A 237 -4.85 -29.47 7.88
N VAL A 238 -5.98 -30.13 7.58
CA VAL A 238 -6.61 -30.13 6.26
C VAL A 238 -8.11 -29.97 6.44
N PHE A 239 -8.78 -29.48 5.42
CA PHE A 239 -10.25 -29.42 5.45
C PHE A 239 -10.86 -30.82 5.46
N SER A 240 -12.03 -30.94 6.10
CA SER A 240 -12.86 -32.14 6.01
C SER A 240 -13.31 -32.39 4.57
N ASP A 241 -13.66 -33.63 4.25
CA ASP A 241 -14.23 -33.97 2.94
C ASP A 241 -15.48 -33.13 2.62
N ALA A 242 -16.32 -32.86 3.61
CA ALA A 242 -17.50 -32.02 3.44
C ALA A 242 -17.11 -30.58 3.00
N CYS A 243 -16.10 -29.99 3.63
CA CYS A 243 -15.61 -28.66 3.27
C CYS A 243 -15.01 -28.65 1.85
N ASN A 244 -14.19 -29.64 1.50
CA ASN A 244 -13.62 -29.79 0.16
C ASN A 244 -14.70 -29.92 -0.93
N LYS A 245 -15.77 -30.73 -0.65
CA LYS A 245 -16.92 -30.83 -1.54
C LYS A 245 -17.69 -29.52 -1.68
N ALA A 246 -17.86 -28.78 -0.58
CA ALA A 246 -18.48 -27.46 -0.61
C ALA A 246 -17.67 -26.45 -1.44
N ILE A 247 -16.34 -26.43 -1.32
CA ILE A 247 -15.46 -25.59 -2.16
C ILE A 247 -15.61 -25.95 -3.64
N THR A 248 -15.56 -27.24 -3.99
CA THR A 248 -15.72 -27.71 -5.37
C THR A 248 -17.08 -27.34 -5.94
N PHE A 249 -18.15 -27.43 -5.14
CA PHE A 249 -19.48 -27.01 -5.53
C PHE A 249 -19.64 -25.50 -5.66
N GLY A 250 -18.99 -24.73 -4.77
CA GLY A 250 -19.12 -23.27 -4.68
C GLY A 250 -18.36 -22.51 -5.77
N LYS A 251 -17.12 -22.93 -6.07
CA LYS A 251 -16.25 -22.22 -7.02
C LYS A 251 -16.95 -21.86 -8.34
N PRO A 252 -17.54 -22.79 -9.12
CA PRO A 252 -18.15 -22.46 -10.41
C PRO A 252 -19.48 -21.69 -10.29
N ARG A 253 -19.97 -21.44 -9.09
CA ARG A 253 -21.17 -20.65 -8.81
C ARG A 253 -20.84 -19.21 -8.43
N LEU A 254 -19.66 -19.02 -7.86
CA LEU A 254 -19.21 -17.72 -7.37
C LEU A 254 -18.16 -17.08 -8.29
N LEU A 255 -17.38 -17.87 -9.02
CA LEU A 255 -16.31 -17.42 -9.88
C LEU A 255 -16.56 -17.87 -11.33
N GLN A 256 -16.15 -17.04 -12.28
CA GLN A 256 -16.07 -17.43 -13.69
C GLN A 256 -14.95 -18.45 -13.89
N ASP A 257 -15.06 -19.32 -14.89
CA ASP A 257 -14.06 -20.38 -15.13
C ASP A 257 -12.66 -19.83 -15.42
N ASP A 258 -12.60 -18.65 -16.03
CA ASP A 258 -11.38 -17.95 -16.43
C ASP A 258 -11.00 -16.80 -15.50
N TRP A 259 -11.49 -16.77 -14.25
CA TRP A 259 -11.30 -15.67 -13.32
C TRP A 259 -9.83 -15.28 -13.08
N LEU A 260 -8.89 -16.21 -13.26
CA LEU A 260 -7.45 -15.95 -13.12
C LEU A 260 -6.90 -14.97 -14.17
N LYS A 261 -7.65 -14.71 -15.25
CA LYS A 261 -7.28 -13.70 -16.25
C LYS A 261 -7.13 -12.30 -15.68
N VAL A 262 -7.68 -12.03 -14.49
CA VAL A 262 -7.47 -10.75 -13.79
C VAL A 262 -5.99 -10.42 -13.55
N PHE A 263 -5.11 -11.43 -13.65
CA PHE A 263 -3.65 -11.26 -13.57
C PHE A 263 -2.98 -11.09 -14.94
N ASP A 264 -3.74 -11.16 -16.03
CA ASP A 264 -3.19 -10.86 -17.36
C ASP A 264 -2.84 -9.37 -17.44
N ARG A 265 -1.73 -9.05 -18.10
CA ARG A 265 -1.23 -7.66 -18.20
C ARG A 265 -2.30 -6.67 -18.67
N GLU A 266 -3.12 -7.09 -19.65
CA GLU A 266 -4.20 -6.25 -20.18
C GLU A 266 -5.31 -5.99 -19.17
N GLU A 267 -5.68 -6.99 -18.36
CA GLU A 267 -6.71 -6.83 -17.33
C GLU A 267 -6.20 -5.96 -16.17
N ILE A 268 -4.94 -6.12 -15.78
CA ILE A 268 -4.29 -5.23 -14.80
C ILE A 268 -4.27 -3.79 -15.34
N ALA A 269 -3.88 -3.58 -16.59
CA ALA A 269 -3.91 -2.25 -17.21
C ALA A 269 -5.30 -1.62 -17.17
N LYS A 270 -6.36 -2.37 -17.51
CA LYS A 270 -7.76 -1.91 -17.42
C LYS A 270 -8.19 -1.58 -15.97
N SER A 271 -7.71 -2.34 -14.99
CA SER A 271 -7.97 -2.04 -13.58
C SER A 271 -7.31 -0.71 -13.20
N ILE A 272 -6.05 -0.54 -13.56
CA ILE A 272 -5.28 0.67 -13.28
C ILE A 272 -5.91 1.92 -13.92
N GLU A 273 -6.38 1.84 -15.17
CA GLU A 273 -7.09 2.94 -15.85
C GLU A 273 -8.31 3.45 -15.10
N ARG A 274 -8.90 2.63 -14.24
CA ARG A 274 -10.08 3.02 -13.43
C ARG A 274 -9.70 3.71 -12.13
N ILE A 275 -8.48 3.56 -11.67
CA ILE A 275 -8.01 4.09 -10.37
C ILE A 275 -7.01 5.23 -10.53
N THR A 276 -6.42 5.42 -11.69
CA THR A 276 -5.50 6.53 -12.04
C THR A 276 -6.15 7.53 -13.00
#